data_143502596ab0c0b1e4abbd05aebbffa7
#
_entry.id   143502596ab0c0b1e4abbd05aebbffa7
#
_cell.length_a   1.000
_cell.length_b   1.000
_cell.length_c   1.000
_cell.angle_alpha   90.00
_cell.angle_beta   90.00
_cell.angle_gamma   90.00
#
_symmetry.space_group_name_H-M   'P 1'
#
loop_
_entity.id
_entity.type
_entity.pdbx_description
1 polymer ?
#
loop_
_entity_poly.entity_id
_entity_poly.type
_entity_poly.pdbx_seq_one_letter_code
_entity_poly.pdbx_strand_id
1 'polypeptide(L)'
;MLELKGLSYQVEGGGTQTDILRGIDLTIPDGSFVVITGPNGGGKTTLAKAIMGIAQPTGGQILWNGTDITHMSITERAKLGVSYGFQQPPRFKGLRVRDLLELASGDRKLSRDACCSYLNRVGLCAADYVDRDMDASLSGGEVKRIEIATLLARPGGLLIFDEPEAGIDLWSFAKLTETFRLLHDKGESTIIVISHQERIINLADEIVMLSAGRVVSHGPRSEVMPNILTSTGSVCSFFQTGDSCRQKED
;
A
#
# COMPACT_ATOMS: atom_id res chain seq x y z
N MET A 1 12.31 -6.35 -9.61
CA MET A 1 12.19 -4.96 -10.08
C MET A 1 10.79 -4.74 -10.65
N LEU A 2 10.10 -3.67 -10.26
CA LEU A 2 8.81 -3.25 -10.82
C LEU A 2 9.03 -2.09 -11.78
N GLU A 3 8.50 -2.18 -13.00
CA GLU A 3 8.53 -1.09 -13.99
C GLU A 3 7.11 -0.78 -14.46
N LEU A 4 6.77 0.50 -14.46
CA LEU A 4 5.54 1.04 -15.03
C LEU A 4 5.93 1.90 -16.23
N LYS A 5 5.30 1.66 -17.39
CA LYS A 5 5.61 2.36 -18.64
C LYS A 5 4.35 2.98 -19.21
N GLY A 6 4.23 4.31 -19.10
CA GLY A 6 3.09 5.08 -19.59
C GLY A 6 1.74 4.65 -19.01
N LEU A 7 1.73 4.17 -17.75
CA LEU A 7 0.54 3.56 -17.14
C LEU A 7 -0.59 4.57 -17.00
N SER A 8 -1.75 4.25 -17.58
CA SER A 8 -2.93 5.11 -17.59
C SER A 8 -4.16 4.35 -17.12
N TYR A 9 -5.05 5.05 -16.42
CA TYR A 9 -6.32 4.50 -15.96
C TYR A 9 -7.42 5.57 -16.02
N GLN A 10 -8.50 5.23 -16.71
CA GLN A 10 -9.67 6.07 -16.88
C GLN A 10 -10.91 5.41 -16.31
N VAL A 11 -11.82 6.20 -15.77
CA VAL A 11 -13.16 5.77 -15.35
C VAL A 11 -14.23 6.52 -16.16
N GLU A 12 -15.25 5.79 -16.57
CA GLU A 12 -16.45 6.37 -17.17
C GLU A 12 -17.47 6.63 -16.06
N GLY A 13 -17.90 7.89 -15.93
CA GLY A 13 -18.92 8.29 -14.99
C GLY A 13 -19.79 9.40 -15.56
N GLY A 14 -21.13 9.21 -15.62
CA GLY A 14 -22.07 10.24 -16.03
C GLY A 14 -21.86 10.79 -17.46
N GLY A 15 -21.32 9.98 -18.39
CA GLY A 15 -21.05 10.39 -19.77
C GLY A 15 -19.73 11.17 -19.97
N THR A 16 -18.91 11.30 -18.92
CA THR A 16 -17.58 11.90 -19.01
C THR A 16 -16.52 10.88 -18.64
N GLN A 17 -15.41 10.82 -19.42
CA GLN A 17 -14.21 10.07 -19.06
C GLN A 17 -13.35 10.92 -18.13
N THR A 18 -12.95 10.32 -17.01
CA THR A 18 -12.05 10.98 -16.04
C THR A 18 -10.76 10.19 -15.95
N ASP A 19 -9.64 10.86 -16.24
CA ASP A 19 -8.30 10.31 -16.10
C ASP A 19 -7.89 10.30 -14.63
N ILE A 20 -7.72 9.11 -14.06
CA ILE A 20 -7.22 8.93 -12.69
C ILE A 20 -5.70 8.75 -12.68
N LEU A 21 -5.15 7.98 -13.63
CA LEU A 21 -3.70 7.86 -13.86
C LEU A 21 -3.39 8.32 -15.29
N ARG A 22 -2.34 9.11 -15.43
CA ARG A 22 -2.05 9.87 -16.65
C ARG A 22 -0.63 9.63 -17.14
N GLY A 23 -0.37 8.42 -17.69
CA GLY A 23 0.93 8.09 -18.26
C GLY A 23 2.03 8.07 -17.18
N ILE A 24 1.92 7.15 -16.21
CA ILE A 24 2.90 7.01 -15.14
C ILE A 24 4.06 6.17 -15.63
N ASP A 25 5.26 6.75 -15.58
CA ASP A 25 6.54 6.08 -15.74
C ASP A 25 7.21 6.02 -14.36
N LEU A 26 7.53 4.80 -13.89
CA LEU A 26 8.11 4.57 -12.58
C LEU A 26 8.89 3.26 -12.57
N THR A 27 10.09 3.28 -12.02
CA THR A 27 10.90 2.07 -11.79
C THR A 27 11.19 1.95 -10.32
N ILE A 28 10.89 0.79 -9.73
CA ILE A 28 11.15 0.47 -8.32
C ILE A 28 12.14 -0.70 -8.26
N PRO A 29 13.33 -0.50 -7.68
CA PRO A 29 14.34 -1.54 -7.54
C PRO A 29 13.88 -2.73 -6.67
N ASP A 30 14.48 -3.90 -6.87
CA ASP A 30 14.24 -5.04 -5.98
C ASP A 30 14.76 -4.76 -4.58
N GLY A 31 14.06 -5.28 -3.59
CA GLY A 31 14.41 -5.17 -2.19
C GLY A 31 14.26 -3.76 -1.59
N SER A 32 13.85 -2.77 -2.37
CA SER A 32 13.67 -1.39 -1.88
C SER A 32 12.40 -1.22 -1.08
N PHE A 33 12.42 -0.25 -0.15
CA PHE A 33 11.27 0.26 0.58
C PHE A 33 10.86 1.61 -0.01
N VAL A 34 9.75 1.64 -0.72
CA VAL A 34 9.25 2.83 -1.42
C VAL A 34 7.97 3.34 -0.77
N VAL A 35 7.93 4.63 -0.46
CA VAL A 35 6.71 5.28 0.02
C VAL A 35 6.09 6.11 -1.10
N ILE A 36 4.81 5.83 -1.38
CA ILE A 36 3.99 6.66 -2.28
C ILE A 36 3.17 7.62 -1.43
N THR A 37 3.38 8.90 -1.61
CA THR A 37 2.66 9.95 -0.90
C THR A 37 2.07 10.98 -1.87
N GLY A 38 1.34 11.98 -1.36
CA GLY A 38 0.72 13.03 -2.16
C GLY A 38 -0.74 13.28 -1.76
N PRO A 39 -1.41 14.30 -2.30
CA PRO A 39 -2.74 14.72 -1.89
C PRO A 39 -3.79 13.62 -2.07
N ASN A 40 -4.90 13.74 -1.29
CA ASN A 40 -6.05 12.86 -1.46
C ASN A 40 -6.64 13.03 -2.87
N GLY A 41 -7.09 11.92 -3.46
CA GLY A 41 -7.54 11.93 -4.86
C GLY A 41 -6.42 11.96 -5.90
N GLY A 42 -5.14 11.96 -5.51
CA GLY A 42 -3.99 11.98 -6.41
C GLY A 42 -3.77 10.70 -7.24
N GLY A 43 -4.52 9.61 -6.98
CA GLY A 43 -4.44 8.36 -7.73
C GLY A 43 -3.63 7.25 -7.05
N LYS A 44 -3.14 7.46 -5.80
CA LYS A 44 -2.26 6.51 -5.08
C LYS A 44 -2.86 5.10 -4.94
N THR A 45 -4.05 5.00 -4.36
CA THR A 45 -4.78 3.71 -4.21
C THR A 45 -5.09 3.09 -5.57
N THR A 46 -5.42 3.90 -6.58
CA THR A 46 -5.68 3.40 -7.94
C THR A 46 -4.41 2.81 -8.56
N LEU A 47 -3.26 3.46 -8.37
CA LEU A 47 -1.97 2.95 -8.82
C LEU A 47 -1.65 1.59 -8.19
N ALA A 48 -1.80 1.48 -6.87
CA ALA A 48 -1.58 0.23 -6.16
C ALA A 48 -2.55 -0.89 -6.60
N LYS A 49 -3.83 -0.55 -6.81
CA LYS A 49 -4.84 -1.47 -7.36
C LYS A 49 -4.53 -1.90 -8.80
N ALA A 50 -3.98 -1.00 -9.63
CA ALA A 50 -3.55 -1.33 -10.98
C ALA A 50 -2.37 -2.31 -10.96
N ILE A 51 -1.38 -2.12 -10.09
CA ILE A 51 -0.24 -3.03 -9.93
C ILE A 51 -0.70 -4.42 -9.47
N MET A 52 -1.70 -4.52 -8.59
CA MET A 52 -2.28 -5.80 -8.15
C MET A 52 -3.22 -6.43 -9.18
N GLY A 53 -3.71 -5.67 -10.18
CA GLY A 53 -4.68 -6.15 -11.19
C GLY A 53 -6.14 -6.05 -10.74
N ILE A 54 -6.42 -5.34 -9.66
CA ILE A 54 -7.78 -5.03 -9.19
C ILE A 54 -8.42 -3.98 -10.11
N ALA A 55 -7.64 -2.98 -10.53
CA ALA A 55 -8.01 -2.00 -11.55
C ALA A 55 -7.24 -2.35 -12.84
N GLN A 56 -7.96 -2.55 -13.95
CA GLN A 56 -7.33 -2.85 -15.24
C GLN A 56 -6.89 -1.55 -15.90
N PRO A 57 -5.59 -1.37 -16.23
CA PRO A 57 -5.10 -0.19 -16.92
C PRO A 57 -5.82 0.03 -18.27
N THR A 58 -6.07 1.27 -18.62
CA THR A 58 -6.58 1.65 -19.94
C THR A 58 -5.47 1.86 -20.97
N GLY A 59 -4.22 1.95 -20.51
CA GLY A 59 -3.03 2.07 -21.36
C GLY A 59 -1.74 1.89 -20.57
N GLY A 60 -0.64 1.70 -21.28
CA GLY A 60 0.67 1.46 -20.71
C GLY A 60 0.92 0.00 -20.35
N GLN A 61 2.03 -0.25 -19.63
CA GLN A 61 2.50 -1.58 -19.25
C GLN A 61 2.95 -1.63 -17.80
N ILE A 62 2.79 -2.80 -17.17
CA ILE A 62 3.30 -3.15 -15.85
C ILE A 62 4.19 -4.38 -15.99
N LEU A 63 5.45 -4.24 -15.65
CA LEU A 63 6.43 -5.32 -15.68
C LEU A 63 6.87 -5.65 -14.25
N TRP A 64 6.78 -6.92 -13.86
CA TRP A 64 7.32 -7.42 -12.61
C TRP A 64 8.42 -8.46 -12.90
N ASN A 65 9.65 -8.16 -12.49
CA ASN A 65 10.84 -8.96 -12.78
C ASN A 65 10.98 -9.29 -14.28
N GLY A 66 10.74 -8.27 -15.14
CA GLY A 66 10.81 -8.40 -16.60
C GLY A 66 9.60 -9.11 -17.23
N THR A 67 8.69 -9.66 -16.43
CA THR A 67 7.45 -10.30 -16.94
C THR A 67 6.34 -9.25 -17.05
N ASP A 68 5.73 -9.15 -18.22
CA ASP A 68 4.55 -8.30 -18.41
C ASP A 68 3.34 -8.89 -17.69
N ILE A 69 2.88 -8.19 -16.65
CA ILE A 69 1.73 -8.58 -15.85
C ILE A 69 0.49 -7.72 -16.12
N THR A 70 0.52 -6.84 -17.12
CA THR A 70 -0.51 -5.81 -17.37
C THR A 70 -1.92 -6.41 -17.45
N HIS A 71 -2.08 -7.52 -18.15
CA HIS A 71 -3.36 -8.17 -18.36
C HIS A 71 -3.56 -9.45 -17.52
N MET A 72 -2.59 -9.79 -16.67
CA MET A 72 -2.72 -10.93 -15.77
C MET A 72 -3.80 -10.69 -14.71
N SER A 73 -4.53 -11.76 -14.38
CA SER A 73 -5.49 -11.76 -13.28
C SER A 73 -4.81 -11.56 -11.92
N ILE A 74 -5.59 -11.15 -10.91
CA ILE A 74 -5.13 -11.04 -9.51
C ILE A 74 -4.47 -12.35 -9.05
N THR A 75 -5.06 -13.50 -9.41
CA THR A 75 -4.53 -14.82 -9.01
C THR A 75 -3.18 -15.13 -9.63
N GLU A 76 -2.98 -14.79 -10.90
CA GLU A 76 -1.69 -14.98 -11.59
C GLU A 76 -0.61 -14.09 -10.99
N ARG A 77 -0.91 -12.80 -10.76
CA ARG A 77 0.02 -11.87 -10.09
C ARG A 77 0.34 -12.33 -8.67
N ALA A 78 -0.63 -12.83 -7.92
CA ALA A 78 -0.41 -13.37 -6.59
C ALA A 78 0.53 -14.60 -6.59
N LYS A 79 0.46 -15.45 -7.62
CA LYS A 79 1.39 -16.58 -7.83
C LYS A 79 2.81 -16.12 -8.19
N LEU A 80 2.97 -14.93 -8.78
CA LEU A 80 4.26 -14.29 -9.03
C LEU A 80 4.79 -13.52 -7.82
N GLY A 81 4.14 -13.63 -6.65
CA GLY A 81 4.56 -13.02 -5.41
C GLY A 81 4.09 -11.57 -5.20
N VAL A 82 3.15 -11.07 -6.01
CA VAL A 82 2.54 -9.75 -5.76
C VAL A 82 1.46 -9.89 -4.70
N SER A 83 1.53 -9.05 -3.66
CA SER A 83 0.61 -9.06 -2.52
C SER A 83 0.12 -7.66 -2.19
N TYR A 84 -1.15 -7.54 -1.79
CA TYR A 84 -1.79 -6.25 -1.55
C TYR A 84 -2.58 -6.25 -0.23
N GLY A 85 -2.27 -5.30 0.65
CA GLY A 85 -3.03 -5.00 1.85
C GLY A 85 -4.00 -3.84 1.59
N PHE A 86 -5.27 -4.12 1.79
CA PHE A 86 -6.35 -3.16 1.49
C PHE A 86 -6.42 -2.02 2.52
N GLN A 87 -6.81 -0.84 2.09
CA GLN A 87 -7.12 0.27 3.02
C GLN A 87 -8.21 -0.15 4.02
N GLN A 88 -9.26 -0.82 3.53
CA GLN A 88 -10.27 -1.49 4.36
C GLN A 88 -10.14 -3.01 4.18
N PRO A 89 -9.64 -3.72 5.18
CA PRO A 89 -9.38 -5.15 5.06
C PRO A 89 -10.68 -5.95 4.93
N PRO A 90 -10.70 -6.98 4.06
CA PRO A 90 -11.85 -7.85 3.92
C PRO A 90 -12.03 -8.74 5.14
N ARG A 91 -13.28 -9.11 5.45
CA ARG A 91 -13.62 -10.10 6.48
C ARG A 91 -13.97 -11.42 5.83
N PHE A 92 -13.41 -12.51 6.35
CA PHE A 92 -13.59 -13.86 5.82
C PHE A 92 -14.45 -14.70 6.78
N LYS A 93 -15.77 -14.71 6.61
CA LYS A 93 -16.66 -15.51 7.43
C LYS A 93 -16.36 -17.01 7.32
N GLY A 94 -16.28 -17.68 8.46
CA GLY A 94 -16.04 -19.12 8.52
C GLY A 94 -14.57 -19.55 8.42
N LEU A 95 -13.64 -18.59 8.43
CA LEU A 95 -12.20 -18.85 8.54
C LEU A 95 -11.67 -18.32 9.86
N ARG A 96 -10.74 -19.04 10.46
CA ARG A 96 -9.99 -18.60 11.64
C ARG A 96 -8.73 -17.86 11.19
N VAL A 97 -8.16 -17.09 12.10
CA VAL A 97 -6.89 -16.40 11.87
C VAL A 97 -5.79 -17.38 11.43
N ARG A 98 -5.71 -18.54 12.08
CA ARG A 98 -4.78 -19.62 11.67
C ARG A 98 -4.98 -20.04 10.23
N ASP A 99 -6.22 -20.27 9.80
CA ASP A 99 -6.53 -20.73 8.45
C ASP A 99 -6.03 -19.72 7.39
N LEU A 100 -6.15 -18.42 7.68
CA LEU A 100 -5.63 -17.37 6.81
C LEU A 100 -4.10 -17.36 6.76
N LEU A 101 -3.42 -17.55 7.89
CA LEU A 101 -1.95 -17.63 7.93
C LEU A 101 -1.42 -18.86 7.20
N GLU A 102 -2.08 -20.02 7.33
CA GLU A 102 -1.75 -21.25 6.59
C GLU A 102 -1.95 -21.07 5.08
N LEU A 103 -3.07 -20.46 4.67
CA LEU A 103 -3.32 -20.16 3.27
C LEU A 103 -2.30 -19.18 2.69
N ALA A 104 -1.92 -18.17 3.47
CA ALA A 104 -0.98 -17.15 3.02
C ALA A 104 0.45 -17.69 2.90
N SER A 105 0.91 -18.49 3.87
CA SER A 105 2.25 -19.11 3.87
C SER A 105 2.39 -20.22 2.84
N GLY A 106 1.26 -20.80 2.38
CA GLY A 106 1.26 -22.02 1.57
C GLY A 106 1.54 -23.30 2.37
N ASP A 107 1.74 -23.20 3.67
CA ASP A 107 1.95 -24.33 4.58
C ASP A 107 0.66 -24.68 5.32
N ARG A 108 0.02 -25.76 4.91
CA ARG A 108 -1.23 -26.25 5.53
C ARG A 108 -1.08 -26.80 6.96
N LYS A 109 0.14 -26.91 7.45
CA LYS A 109 0.48 -27.38 8.80
C LYS A 109 1.35 -26.35 9.52
N LEU A 110 1.08 -25.07 9.31
CA LEU A 110 1.82 -24.01 9.96
C LEU A 110 1.86 -24.21 11.48
N SER A 111 3.05 -24.28 12.05
CA SER A 111 3.19 -24.50 13.48
C SER A 111 2.55 -23.36 14.28
N ARG A 112 2.07 -23.66 15.50
CA ARG A 112 1.53 -22.64 16.40
C ARG A 112 2.56 -21.53 16.67
N ASP A 113 3.84 -21.88 16.81
CA ASP A 113 4.92 -20.93 17.03
C ASP A 113 5.13 -19.98 15.85
N ALA A 114 5.00 -20.50 14.61
CA ALA A 114 5.04 -19.66 13.42
C ALA A 114 3.84 -18.70 13.36
N CYS A 115 2.62 -19.17 13.65
CA CYS A 115 1.45 -18.30 13.77
C CYS A 115 1.67 -17.22 14.84
N CYS A 116 2.22 -17.61 16.02
CA CYS A 116 2.56 -16.69 17.09
C CYS A 116 3.56 -15.63 16.62
N SER A 117 4.59 -16.03 15.87
CA SER A 117 5.59 -15.12 15.34
C SER A 117 4.97 -14.04 14.43
N TYR A 118 4.07 -14.43 13.50
CA TYR A 118 3.41 -13.47 12.60
C TYR A 118 2.50 -12.51 13.35
N LEU A 119 1.68 -13.01 14.30
CA LEU A 119 0.77 -12.17 15.07
C LEU A 119 1.51 -11.22 16.02
N ASN A 120 2.56 -11.68 16.67
CA ASN A 120 3.38 -10.83 17.54
C ASN A 120 4.04 -9.67 16.80
N ARG A 121 4.43 -9.86 15.52
CA ARG A 121 4.99 -8.78 14.68
C ARG A 121 4.03 -7.62 14.50
N VAL A 122 2.73 -7.89 14.47
CA VAL A 122 1.69 -6.86 14.32
C VAL A 122 1.05 -6.45 15.65
N GLY A 123 1.64 -6.86 16.78
CA GLY A 123 1.18 -6.49 18.12
C GLY A 123 -0.11 -7.19 18.54
N LEU A 124 -0.37 -8.42 18.07
CA LEU A 124 -1.47 -9.26 18.50
C LEU A 124 -0.94 -10.40 19.36
N CYS A 125 -1.61 -10.63 20.53
CA CYS A 125 -1.31 -11.78 21.38
C CYS A 125 -1.81 -13.06 20.68
N ALA A 126 -0.90 -13.94 20.31
CA ALA A 126 -1.28 -15.14 19.59
C ALA A 126 -2.22 -16.05 20.35
N ALA A 127 -2.10 -16.14 21.69
CA ALA A 127 -2.99 -16.95 22.53
C ALA A 127 -4.46 -16.55 22.38
N ASP A 128 -4.71 -15.25 22.14
CA ASP A 128 -6.05 -14.69 22.06
C ASP A 128 -6.63 -14.71 20.63
N TYR A 129 -5.76 -14.78 19.60
CA TYR A 129 -6.19 -14.55 18.22
C TYR A 129 -6.03 -15.75 17.29
N VAL A 130 -5.08 -16.67 17.49
CA VAL A 130 -4.78 -17.77 16.55
C VAL A 130 -6.01 -18.60 16.18
N ASP A 131 -6.81 -18.96 17.16
CA ASP A 131 -7.99 -19.83 16.97
C ASP A 131 -9.30 -19.03 16.86
N ARG A 132 -9.22 -17.70 16.76
CA ARG A 132 -10.38 -16.81 16.68
C ARG A 132 -10.92 -16.73 15.25
N ASP A 133 -12.24 -16.68 15.11
CA ASP A 133 -12.91 -16.52 13.82
C ASP A 133 -12.76 -15.09 13.29
N MET A 134 -12.67 -14.95 11.97
CA MET A 134 -12.64 -13.66 11.26
C MET A 134 -14.05 -13.08 11.09
N ASP A 135 -14.74 -12.87 12.20
CA ASP A 135 -16.13 -12.42 12.25
C ASP A 135 -16.28 -10.93 12.64
N ALA A 136 -17.52 -10.54 12.93
CA ALA A 136 -17.85 -9.16 13.29
C ALA A 136 -17.39 -8.76 14.70
N SER A 137 -16.95 -9.70 15.54
CA SER A 137 -16.45 -9.42 16.90
C SER A 137 -15.07 -8.77 16.92
N LEU A 138 -14.32 -8.88 15.81
CA LEU A 138 -13.03 -8.22 15.65
C LEU A 138 -13.22 -6.73 15.32
N SER A 139 -12.50 -5.86 16.00
CA SER A 139 -12.42 -4.43 15.66
C SER A 139 -11.74 -4.22 14.30
N GLY A 140 -11.95 -3.06 13.68
CA GLY A 140 -11.29 -2.71 12.40
C GLY A 140 -9.77 -2.77 12.48
N GLY A 141 -9.17 -2.28 13.58
CA GLY A 141 -7.73 -2.32 13.79
C GLY A 141 -7.17 -3.73 13.99
N GLU A 142 -7.92 -4.65 14.63
CA GLU A 142 -7.53 -6.06 14.76
C GLU A 142 -7.55 -6.76 13.40
N VAL A 143 -8.61 -6.57 12.61
CA VAL A 143 -8.70 -7.13 11.25
C VAL A 143 -7.57 -6.62 10.37
N LYS A 144 -7.23 -5.32 10.46
CA LYS A 144 -6.11 -4.72 9.72
C LYS A 144 -4.78 -5.35 10.09
N ARG A 145 -4.51 -5.54 11.38
CA ARG A 145 -3.29 -6.18 11.85
C ARG A 145 -3.20 -7.66 11.43
N ILE A 146 -4.32 -8.39 11.46
CA ILE A 146 -4.37 -9.78 10.97
C ILE A 146 -4.11 -9.82 9.47
N GLU A 147 -4.70 -8.91 8.67
CA GLU A 147 -4.39 -8.79 7.24
C GLU A 147 -2.89 -8.60 7.01
N ILE A 148 -2.26 -7.65 7.72
CA ILE A 148 -0.81 -7.43 7.61
C ILE A 148 -0.04 -8.68 8.00
N ALA A 149 -0.42 -9.39 9.08
CA ALA A 149 0.21 -10.65 9.45
C ALA A 149 0.13 -11.72 8.34
N THR A 150 -0.98 -11.79 7.60
CA THR A 150 -1.12 -12.70 6.46
C THR A 150 -0.22 -12.31 5.29
N LEU A 151 -0.01 -11.01 5.04
CA LEU A 151 0.95 -10.55 4.02
C LEU A 151 2.39 -10.89 4.41
N LEU A 152 2.73 -10.77 5.70
CA LEU A 152 4.05 -11.13 6.23
C LEU A 152 4.33 -12.65 6.20
N ALA A 153 3.27 -13.47 6.19
CA ALA A 153 3.40 -14.93 6.09
C ALA A 153 3.69 -15.40 4.66
N ARG A 154 3.46 -14.55 3.65
CA ARG A 154 3.76 -14.91 2.26
C ARG A 154 5.27 -14.91 2.01
N PRO A 155 5.77 -15.85 1.20
CA PRO A 155 7.16 -15.80 0.76
C PRO A 155 7.43 -14.53 -0.06
N GLY A 156 8.65 -14.05 -0.03
CA GLY A 156 9.10 -12.79 -0.63
C GLY A 156 8.56 -12.47 -2.02
N GLY A 157 8.58 -11.19 -2.36
CA GLY A 157 8.03 -10.67 -3.61
C GLY A 157 7.75 -9.18 -3.50
N LEU A 158 6.67 -8.74 -4.12
CA LEU A 158 6.18 -7.36 -4.05
C LEU A 158 5.05 -7.26 -3.01
N LEU A 159 5.30 -6.54 -1.93
CA LEU A 159 4.32 -6.26 -0.89
C LEU A 159 3.83 -4.82 -1.01
N ILE A 160 2.53 -4.64 -1.23
CA ILE A 160 1.90 -3.33 -1.36
C ILE A 160 0.97 -3.13 -0.18
N PHE A 161 1.14 -2.04 0.56
CA PHE A 161 0.30 -1.67 1.69
C PHE A 161 -0.38 -0.32 1.42
N ASP A 162 -1.70 -0.31 1.43
CA ASP A 162 -2.50 0.90 1.21
C ASP A 162 -3.01 1.43 2.56
N GLU A 163 -2.40 2.52 3.03
CA GLU A 163 -2.65 3.15 4.33
C GLU A 163 -2.71 2.11 5.49
N PRO A 164 -1.62 1.37 5.74
CA PRO A 164 -1.61 0.29 6.73
C PRO A 164 -1.86 0.77 8.15
N GLU A 165 -1.67 2.06 8.42
CA GLU A 165 -1.91 2.71 9.70
C GLU A 165 -3.37 3.06 9.97
N ALA A 166 -4.25 3.02 8.97
CA ALA A 166 -5.63 3.43 9.12
C ALA A 166 -6.38 2.57 10.15
N GLY A 167 -6.92 3.23 11.19
CA GLY A 167 -7.67 2.57 12.26
C GLY A 167 -6.82 1.77 13.26
N ILE A 168 -5.51 1.93 13.26
CA ILE A 168 -4.58 1.31 14.21
C ILE A 168 -4.23 2.31 15.31
N ASP A 169 -4.21 1.85 16.57
CA ASP A 169 -3.79 2.65 17.73
C ASP A 169 -2.27 2.94 17.71
N LEU A 170 -1.85 3.96 18.48
CA LEU A 170 -0.47 4.44 18.50
C LEU A 170 0.56 3.37 18.88
N TRP A 171 0.23 2.47 19.81
CA TRP A 171 1.14 1.41 20.27
C TRP A 171 1.33 0.33 19.22
N SER A 172 0.23 -0.10 18.62
CA SER A 172 0.22 -1.06 17.51
C SER A 172 0.89 -0.48 16.27
N PHE A 173 0.74 0.82 16.01
CA PHE A 173 1.43 1.51 14.92
C PHE A 173 2.94 1.55 15.13
N ALA A 174 3.42 1.76 16.35
CA ALA A 174 4.86 1.69 16.64
C ALA A 174 5.42 0.29 16.34
N LYS A 175 4.68 -0.76 16.72
CA LYS A 175 5.07 -2.16 16.44
C LYS A 175 5.06 -2.47 14.94
N LEU A 176 4.07 -1.95 14.21
CA LEU A 176 4.00 -2.08 12.76
C LEU A 176 5.19 -1.41 12.06
N THR A 177 5.57 -0.22 12.50
CA THR A 177 6.73 0.51 11.97
C THR A 177 8.03 -0.28 12.19
N GLU A 178 8.21 -0.86 13.38
CA GLU A 178 9.33 -1.75 13.68
C GLU A 178 9.35 -2.97 12.74
N THR A 179 8.18 -3.55 12.50
CA THR A 179 8.03 -4.70 11.60
C THR A 179 8.41 -4.35 10.17
N PHE A 180 8.00 -3.20 9.65
CA PHE A 180 8.42 -2.72 8.33
C PHE A 180 9.93 -2.55 8.24
N ARG A 181 10.56 -1.98 9.27
CA ARG A 181 12.02 -1.87 9.33
C ARG A 181 12.70 -3.23 9.26
N LEU A 182 12.25 -4.20 10.05
CA LEU A 182 12.81 -5.56 10.06
C LEU A 182 12.61 -6.29 8.72
N LEU A 183 11.51 -6.03 8.00
CA LEU A 183 11.29 -6.57 6.66
C LEU A 183 12.24 -5.95 5.64
N HIS A 184 12.40 -4.64 5.70
CA HIS A 184 13.32 -3.90 4.85
C HIS A 184 14.76 -4.35 5.05
N ASP A 185 15.22 -4.45 6.33
CA ASP A 185 16.57 -4.88 6.68
C ASP A 185 16.91 -6.30 6.15
N LYS A 186 15.90 -7.15 5.93
CA LYS A 186 16.11 -8.48 5.33
C LYS A 186 16.36 -8.44 3.82
N GLY A 187 15.84 -7.43 3.11
CA GLY A 187 16.00 -7.29 1.67
C GLY A 187 15.35 -8.38 0.81
N GLU A 188 14.49 -9.23 1.40
CA GLU A 188 13.86 -10.35 0.70
C GLU A 188 12.63 -9.95 -0.14
N SER A 189 12.09 -8.76 0.09
CA SER A 189 10.87 -8.26 -0.56
C SER A 189 11.02 -6.82 -0.96
N THR A 190 10.43 -6.47 -2.10
CA THR A 190 10.21 -5.08 -2.48
C THR A 190 8.93 -4.60 -1.79
N ILE A 191 9.00 -3.47 -1.09
CA ILE A 191 7.92 -2.97 -0.26
C ILE A 191 7.45 -1.63 -0.80
N ILE A 192 6.15 -1.52 -1.10
CA ILE A 192 5.49 -0.26 -1.46
C ILE A 192 4.48 0.06 -0.35
N VAL A 193 4.57 1.23 0.24
CA VAL A 193 3.62 1.70 1.24
C VAL A 193 3.01 3.03 0.79
N ILE A 194 1.68 3.07 0.68
CA ILE A 194 0.97 4.34 0.55
C ILE A 194 0.75 4.87 1.96
N SER A 195 1.37 5.98 2.30
CA SER A 195 1.24 6.57 3.62
C SER A 195 1.56 8.07 3.64
N HIS A 196 0.98 8.77 4.63
CA HIS A 196 1.30 10.15 4.98
C HIS A 196 2.01 10.25 6.34
N GLN A 197 2.24 9.10 7.00
CA GLN A 197 2.84 9.07 8.33
C GLN A 197 4.36 9.23 8.25
N GLU A 198 4.88 10.25 8.92
CA GLU A 198 6.30 10.57 8.93
C GLU A 198 7.18 9.39 9.36
N ARG A 199 6.72 8.58 10.33
CA ARG A 199 7.45 7.40 10.80
C ARG A 199 7.64 6.34 9.71
N ILE A 200 6.66 6.17 8.82
CA ILE A 200 6.76 5.25 7.67
C ILE A 200 7.63 5.88 6.58
N ILE A 201 7.43 7.17 6.28
CA ILE A 201 8.22 7.91 5.29
C ILE A 201 9.72 7.87 5.65
N ASN A 202 10.05 7.92 6.95
CA ASN A 202 11.43 7.85 7.42
C ASN A 202 12.11 6.48 7.23
N LEU A 203 11.35 5.42 6.92
CA LEU A 203 11.90 4.11 6.56
C LEU A 203 12.23 3.99 5.07
N ALA A 204 11.73 4.91 4.24
CA ALA A 204 11.83 4.80 2.80
C ALA A 204 13.27 5.00 2.29
N ASP A 205 13.67 4.17 1.34
CA ASP A 205 14.83 4.43 0.47
C ASP A 205 14.48 5.51 -0.53
N GLU A 206 13.29 5.38 -1.15
CA GLU A 206 12.78 6.29 -2.17
C GLU A 206 11.36 6.75 -1.83
N ILE A 207 11.05 7.97 -2.24
CA ILE A 207 9.70 8.55 -2.14
C ILE A 207 9.19 8.83 -3.55
N VAL A 208 7.94 8.44 -3.80
CA VAL A 208 7.18 8.79 -5.00
C VAL A 208 6.06 9.75 -4.60
N MET A 209 6.10 10.96 -5.08
CA MET A 209 5.01 11.93 -4.89
C MET A 209 4.06 11.87 -6.08
N LEU A 210 2.82 11.45 -5.81
CA LEU A 210 1.77 11.33 -6.81
C LEU A 210 0.72 12.43 -6.62
N SER A 211 0.47 13.22 -7.65
CA SER A 211 -0.55 14.27 -7.64
C SER A 211 -1.28 14.35 -8.98
N ALA A 212 -2.61 14.51 -8.95
CA ALA A 212 -3.46 14.61 -10.14
C ALA A 212 -3.18 13.52 -11.20
N GLY A 213 -2.90 12.29 -10.73
CA GLY A 213 -2.64 11.12 -11.58
C GLY A 213 -1.25 11.08 -12.23
N ARG A 214 -0.30 11.92 -11.80
CA ARG A 214 1.07 11.98 -12.33
C ARG A 214 2.10 11.86 -11.21
N VAL A 215 3.25 11.28 -11.51
CA VAL A 215 4.43 11.35 -10.65
C VAL A 215 5.00 12.77 -10.79
N VAL A 216 4.96 13.53 -9.70
CA VAL A 216 5.47 14.92 -9.66
C VAL A 216 6.89 14.99 -9.09
N SER A 217 7.30 14.00 -8.31
CA SER A 217 8.66 13.84 -7.80
C SER A 217 8.91 12.37 -7.47
N HIS A 218 10.10 11.88 -7.76
CA HIS A 218 10.56 10.52 -7.44
C HIS A 218 12.07 10.54 -7.22
N GLY A 219 12.53 9.85 -6.21
CA GLY A 219 13.96 9.70 -5.93
C GLY A 219 14.25 9.35 -4.47
N PRO A 220 15.52 9.37 -4.08
CA PRO A 220 15.95 9.12 -2.72
C PRO A 220 15.22 10.02 -1.71
N ARG A 221 14.88 9.44 -0.56
CA ARG A 221 14.18 10.19 0.51
C ARG A 221 14.88 11.50 0.87
N SER A 222 16.22 11.51 0.91
CA SER A 222 17.02 12.69 1.23
C SER A 222 16.82 13.87 0.26
N GLU A 223 16.46 13.59 -0.99
CA GLU A 223 16.25 14.60 -2.03
C GLU A 223 14.79 15.04 -2.13
N VAL A 224 13.85 14.10 -1.97
CA VAL A 224 12.42 14.39 -2.16
C VAL A 224 11.79 15.01 -0.91
N MET A 225 12.19 14.57 0.30
CA MET A 225 11.60 15.03 1.55
C MET A 225 11.71 16.54 1.80
N PRO A 226 12.85 17.23 1.57
CA PRO A 226 12.94 18.69 1.71
C PRO A 226 11.96 19.44 0.82
N ASN A 227 11.73 18.94 -0.41
CA ASN A 227 10.81 19.55 -1.37
C ASN A 227 9.34 19.41 -0.94
N ILE A 228 8.98 18.29 -0.29
CA ILE A 228 7.64 18.09 0.27
C ILE A 228 7.38 19.11 1.40
N LEU A 229 8.34 19.28 2.31
CA LEU A 229 8.20 20.19 3.45
C LEU A 229 8.11 21.66 3.03
N THR A 230 8.87 22.06 2.01
CA THR A 230 8.80 23.43 1.47
C THR A 230 7.51 23.68 0.70
N SER A 231 6.97 22.69 -0.02
CA SER A 231 5.70 22.82 -0.76
C SER A 231 4.49 22.85 0.18
N THR A 232 4.54 22.23 1.36
CA THR A 232 3.47 22.34 2.39
C THR A 232 3.43 23.73 3.05
N GLY A 233 4.56 24.46 3.10
CA GLY A 233 4.59 25.88 3.52
C GLY A 233 4.03 26.84 2.44
N SER A 234 3.91 26.39 1.20
CA SER A 234 3.44 27.19 0.05
C SER A 234 2.05 26.78 -0.46
N VAL A 235 1.33 25.90 0.23
CA VAL A 235 0.00 25.38 -0.20
C VAL A 235 -1.06 26.48 -0.31
N CYS A 236 -0.86 27.67 0.26
CA CYS A 236 -1.70 28.85 -0.02
C CYS A 236 -1.55 29.40 -1.43
N SER A 237 -0.48 29.14 -2.17
CA SER A 237 -0.28 29.69 -3.52
C SER A 237 -0.79 28.82 -4.66
N PHE A 238 -1.08 27.53 -4.41
CA PHE A 238 -1.62 26.61 -5.43
C PHE A 238 -3.16 26.68 -5.57
N PHE A 239 -3.84 27.34 -4.64
CA PHE A 239 -5.29 27.58 -4.70
C PHE A 239 -5.67 28.97 -5.25
N GLN A 240 -4.72 29.76 -5.75
CA GLN A 240 -4.95 31.12 -6.28
C GLN A 240 -4.99 31.18 -7.81
N THR A 241 -5.57 30.19 -8.48
CA THR A 241 -6.05 30.37 -9.86
C THR A 241 -7.47 29.83 -9.96
N GLY A 242 -8.43 30.66 -9.54
CA GLY A 242 -9.85 30.40 -9.72
C GLY A 242 -10.71 31.09 -8.65
N ASP A 243 -11.14 32.30 -8.96
CA ASP A 243 -12.26 33.05 -8.39
C ASP A 243 -12.18 33.58 -6.94
N SER A 244 -12.16 34.90 -6.91
CA SER A 244 -12.33 35.81 -5.80
C SER A 244 -13.41 35.40 -4.79
N CYS A 245 -13.02 35.15 -3.53
CA CYS A 245 -13.90 35.34 -2.39
C CYS A 245 -14.26 36.82 -2.27
N ARG A 246 -15.41 37.22 -2.76
CA ARG A 246 -16.05 38.48 -2.37
C ARG A 246 -16.56 38.33 -0.94
N GLN A 247 -15.90 38.97 0.00
CA GLN A 247 -16.52 39.35 1.26
C GLN A 247 -17.75 40.20 0.96
N LYS A 248 -18.90 39.80 1.45
CA LYS A 248 -20.04 40.70 1.70
C LYS A 248 -20.03 41.01 3.19
N GLU A 249 -19.53 42.18 3.52
CA GLU A 249 -20.00 42.95 4.66
C GLU A 249 -21.38 43.52 4.24
N ASP A 250 -22.38 43.18 5.04
CA ASP A 250 -23.46 44.06 5.56
C ASP A 250 -24.29 43.24 6.55
#